data_624366d767821ac85315d20ec3e2d7d7
#
_entry.id   624366d767821ac85315d20ec3e2d7d7
#
_cell.length_a   1.000
_cell.length_b   1.000
_cell.length_c   1.000
_cell.angle_alpha   90.00
_cell.angle_beta   90.00
_cell.angle_gamma   90.00
#
_symmetry.space_group_name_H-M   'P 1'
#
loop_
_entity.id
_entity.type
_entity.pdbx_description
1 polymer ?
#
loop_
_entity_poly.entity_id
_entity_poly.type
_entity_poly.pdbx_seq_one_letter_code
_entity_poly.pdbx_strand_id
1 'polypeptide(L)'
;MKRLLATALVVAAAASAAFNAAGWGKHGHQIVIAVAQRHLTDEAKQNIARYFDYNLQKDAVWMDQHRKDEPIAYTTAWHVYNVDKNYRYDPNPRLYKGDCIMAVRNTVWTLRGYKELSDSAVVMNIRMLIHFVGDMHCPTHAYLVGPRNHWECTLPAKNFKGTFHGVYDKIPSWLYPEMKPDEVAALLDDCSASQIKKIQKGTVEDWAADTGEKIAPIYDINPFLTKELAPDTVERSKDMVDVQLRNAGYRLAGLLNELFAGK
;
A
#
# COMPACT_ATOMS: atom_id res chain seq x y z
N MET A 1 57.76 13.20 -34.86
CA MET A 1 56.69 13.86 -34.09
C MET A 1 55.44 13.00 -34.27
N LYS A 2 55.15 12.15 -33.27
CA LYS A 2 53.95 11.28 -33.25
C LYS A 2 52.93 11.93 -32.31
N ARG A 3 51.78 12.34 -32.84
CA ARG A 3 50.63 12.87 -32.08
C ARG A 3 49.83 11.68 -31.55
N LEU A 4 49.80 11.52 -30.24
CA LEU A 4 48.88 10.64 -29.54
C LEU A 4 47.53 11.32 -29.44
N LEU A 5 46.53 10.75 -30.07
CA LEU A 5 45.11 11.08 -29.88
C LEU A 5 44.63 10.32 -28.64
N ALA A 6 44.32 11.06 -27.59
CA ALA A 6 43.64 10.52 -26.41
C ALA A 6 42.15 10.49 -26.68
N THR A 7 41.59 9.29 -26.84
CA THR A 7 40.15 9.08 -26.94
C THR A 7 39.57 9.07 -25.53
N ALA A 8 38.88 10.11 -25.14
CA ALA A 8 38.12 10.15 -23.89
C ALA A 8 36.86 9.26 -24.01
N LEU A 9 36.85 8.16 -23.25
CA LEU A 9 35.70 7.29 -23.11
C LEU A 9 34.72 7.96 -22.14
N VAL A 10 33.65 8.56 -22.64
CA VAL A 10 32.53 9.04 -21.83
C VAL A 10 31.69 7.83 -21.44
N VAL A 11 31.89 7.32 -20.21
CA VAL A 11 30.99 6.34 -19.62
C VAL A 11 29.72 7.09 -19.17
N ALA A 12 28.69 7.01 -19.99
CA ALA A 12 27.36 7.40 -19.58
C ALA A 12 26.86 6.43 -18.52
N ALA A 13 26.91 6.84 -17.26
CA ALA A 13 26.24 6.12 -16.18
C ALA A 13 24.72 6.26 -16.44
N ALA A 14 24.12 5.24 -17.05
CA ALA A 14 22.69 5.08 -17.03
C ALA A 14 22.27 4.85 -15.58
N ALA A 15 21.77 5.90 -14.95
CA ALA A 15 21.05 5.76 -13.69
C ALA A 15 19.82 4.88 -13.97
N SER A 16 19.93 3.61 -13.65
CA SER A 16 18.79 2.71 -13.57
C SER A 16 17.89 3.29 -12.49
N ALA A 17 16.83 3.99 -12.90
CA ALA A 17 15.73 4.33 -12.01
C ALA A 17 15.20 2.98 -11.50
N ALA A 18 15.57 2.63 -10.27
CA ALA A 18 15.00 1.49 -9.58
C ALA A 18 13.49 1.76 -9.53
N PHE A 19 12.71 0.95 -10.23
CA PHE A 19 11.27 0.94 -10.13
C PHE A 19 10.94 0.51 -8.68
N ASN A 20 10.80 1.48 -7.81
CA ASN A 20 10.25 1.28 -6.49
C ASN A 20 8.72 1.23 -6.67
N ALA A 21 8.19 0.04 -6.93
CA ALA A 21 6.78 -0.23 -6.70
C ALA A 21 6.63 -0.30 -5.17
N ALA A 22 6.40 0.85 -4.57
CA ALA A 22 5.95 0.98 -3.20
C ALA A 22 4.45 1.20 -3.30
N GLY A 23 3.64 0.51 -2.49
CA GLY A 23 2.22 0.76 -2.30
C GLY A 23 1.91 2.22 -2.09
N TRP A 24 0.89 2.54 -1.35
CA TRP A 24 0.84 3.92 -0.89
C TRP A 24 2.24 4.36 -0.47
N GLY A 25 2.86 5.33 -1.09
CA GLY A 25 4.18 5.78 -0.66
C GLY A 25 4.24 6.00 0.87
N LYS A 26 5.41 6.18 1.43
CA LYS A 26 5.61 6.26 2.90
C LYS A 26 4.51 7.04 3.63
N HIS A 27 4.12 8.20 3.09
CA HIS A 27 3.11 9.06 3.72
C HIS A 27 1.73 8.38 3.79
N GLY A 28 1.29 7.72 2.71
CA GLY A 28 0.01 7.03 2.70
C GLY A 28 -0.04 5.83 3.65
N HIS A 29 1.01 4.98 3.70
CA HIS A 29 1.09 3.91 4.69
C HIS A 29 1.07 4.44 6.13
N GLN A 30 1.78 5.55 6.40
CA GLN A 30 1.75 6.17 7.72
C GLN A 30 0.37 6.71 8.09
N ILE A 31 -0.38 7.29 7.13
CA ILE A 31 -1.77 7.73 7.34
C ILE A 31 -2.67 6.54 7.69
N VAL A 32 -2.58 5.43 6.95
CA VAL A 32 -3.36 4.20 7.24
C VAL A 32 -3.13 3.74 8.67
N ILE A 33 -1.86 3.68 9.10
CA ILE A 33 -1.51 3.27 10.46
C ILE A 33 -2.00 4.30 11.48
N ALA A 34 -1.88 5.58 11.22
CA ALA A 34 -2.36 6.64 12.10
C ALA A 34 -3.88 6.56 12.31
N VAL A 35 -4.66 6.32 11.24
CA VAL A 35 -6.11 6.04 11.38
C VAL A 35 -6.33 4.79 12.22
N ALA A 36 -5.61 3.70 11.97
CA ALA A 36 -5.76 2.46 12.74
C ALA A 36 -5.46 2.67 14.23
N GLN A 37 -4.39 3.37 14.58
CA GLN A 37 -3.99 3.62 15.96
C GLN A 37 -5.03 4.40 16.77
N ARG A 38 -5.85 5.24 16.14
CA ARG A 38 -6.97 5.95 16.79
C ARG A 38 -8.10 5.01 17.25
N HIS A 39 -8.22 3.84 16.64
CA HIS A 39 -9.27 2.86 16.87
C HIS A 39 -8.79 1.56 17.53
N LEU A 40 -7.53 1.48 17.94
CA LEU A 40 -7.05 0.35 18.72
C LEU A 40 -7.64 0.40 20.13
N THR A 41 -8.07 -0.76 20.64
CA THR A 41 -8.43 -0.95 22.05
C THR A 41 -7.17 -0.82 22.91
N ASP A 42 -7.34 -0.45 24.18
CA ASP A 42 -6.21 -0.33 25.10
C ASP A 42 -5.49 -1.67 25.28
N GLU A 43 -6.22 -2.77 25.23
CA GLU A 43 -5.68 -4.10 25.31
C GLU A 43 -4.81 -4.46 24.09
N ALA A 44 -5.30 -4.19 22.86
CA ALA A 44 -4.50 -4.39 21.66
C ALA A 44 -3.25 -3.51 21.67
N LYS A 45 -3.36 -2.24 22.10
CA LYS A 45 -2.23 -1.34 22.28
C LYS A 45 -1.18 -1.93 23.22
N GLN A 46 -1.59 -2.40 24.40
CA GLN A 46 -0.69 -2.98 25.40
C GLN A 46 0.01 -4.24 24.90
N ASN A 47 -0.73 -5.12 24.21
CA ASN A 47 -0.17 -6.37 23.69
C ASN A 47 0.79 -6.13 22.53
N ILE A 48 0.49 -5.19 21.61
CA ILE A 48 1.38 -4.81 20.52
C ILE A 48 2.62 -4.09 21.04
N ALA A 49 2.50 -3.26 22.10
CA ALA A 49 3.62 -2.52 22.68
C ALA A 49 4.74 -3.41 23.24
N ARG A 50 4.48 -4.70 23.47
CA ARG A 50 5.52 -5.69 23.85
C ARG A 50 6.54 -5.94 22.73
N TYR A 51 6.15 -5.67 21.49
CA TYR A 51 6.92 -5.99 20.28
C TYR A 51 7.42 -4.74 19.56
N PHE A 52 6.77 -3.60 19.76
CA PHE A 52 7.07 -2.32 19.09
C PHE A 52 7.08 -1.17 20.11
N ASP A 53 8.01 -0.23 19.95
CA ASP A 53 8.02 1.06 20.65
C ASP A 53 6.82 1.90 20.22
N TYR A 54 5.62 1.49 20.50
CA TYR A 54 4.31 2.14 20.32
C TYR A 54 4.10 2.98 19.02
N ASN A 55 5.10 3.16 18.17
CA ASN A 55 5.00 3.92 16.94
C ASN A 55 5.13 3.01 15.70
N LEU A 56 4.03 2.29 15.39
CA LEU A 56 3.93 1.45 14.20
C LEU A 56 4.19 2.21 12.88
N GLN A 57 4.03 3.56 12.86
CA GLN A 57 4.28 4.37 11.68
C GLN A 57 5.75 4.34 11.23
N LYS A 58 6.70 4.06 12.15
CA LYS A 58 8.11 3.88 11.78
C LYS A 58 8.32 2.66 10.87
N ASP A 59 7.51 1.64 11.07
CA ASP A 59 7.56 0.37 10.33
C ASP A 59 6.62 0.34 9.09
N ALA A 60 5.91 1.43 8.82
CA ALA A 60 4.91 1.54 7.74
C ALA A 60 5.41 1.04 6.38
N VAL A 61 6.66 1.33 6.04
CA VAL A 61 7.29 0.96 4.76
C VAL A 61 8.47 0.00 4.93
N TRP A 62 8.55 -0.69 6.07
CA TRP A 62 9.62 -1.63 6.32
C TRP A 62 9.68 -2.73 5.26
N MET A 63 8.53 -3.26 4.84
CA MET A 63 8.44 -4.29 3.80
C MET A 63 8.99 -3.81 2.45
N ASP A 64 8.71 -2.58 2.05
CA ASP A 64 9.27 -1.96 0.84
C ASP A 64 10.78 -1.79 0.91
N GLN A 65 11.27 -1.30 2.05
CA GLN A 65 12.70 -1.03 2.23
C GLN A 65 13.54 -2.30 2.18
N HIS A 66 12.98 -3.41 2.67
CA HIS A 66 13.67 -4.70 2.81
C HIS A 66 13.25 -5.75 1.78
N ARG A 67 12.35 -5.44 0.85
CA ARG A 67 11.77 -6.41 -0.09
C ARG A 67 12.76 -7.17 -0.98
N LYS A 68 14.02 -6.71 -1.04
CA LYS A 68 15.10 -7.40 -1.77
C LYS A 68 16.06 -8.15 -0.85
N ASP A 69 15.87 -8.05 0.45
CA ASP A 69 16.74 -8.64 1.45
C ASP A 69 16.33 -10.10 1.72
N GLU A 70 17.31 -10.99 1.83
CA GLU A 70 17.05 -12.34 2.33
C GLU A 70 16.79 -12.30 3.85
N PRO A 71 15.85 -13.07 4.38
CA PRO A 71 15.08 -14.13 3.70
C PRO A 71 13.70 -13.68 3.20
N ILE A 72 13.37 -12.38 3.09
CA ILE A 72 12.03 -11.89 2.77
C ILE A 72 11.81 -11.49 1.30
N ALA A 73 12.84 -11.61 0.46
CA ALA A 73 12.76 -11.25 -0.97
C ALA A 73 11.60 -11.95 -1.72
N TYR A 74 11.15 -13.11 -1.26
CA TYR A 74 9.99 -13.82 -1.80
C TYR A 74 8.68 -13.02 -1.67
N THR A 75 8.59 -12.08 -0.73
CA THR A 75 7.39 -11.24 -0.52
C THR A 75 7.24 -10.13 -1.57
N THR A 76 8.24 -9.91 -2.42
CA THR A 76 8.21 -8.85 -3.45
C THR A 76 6.97 -8.92 -4.35
N ALA A 77 6.46 -10.13 -4.63
CA ALA A 77 5.25 -10.30 -5.42
C ALA A 77 3.95 -9.99 -4.65
N TRP A 78 4.01 -9.86 -3.31
CA TRP A 78 2.85 -9.78 -2.45
C TRP A 78 2.29 -8.36 -2.27
N HIS A 79 2.96 -7.35 -2.84
CA HIS A 79 2.49 -5.95 -2.75
C HIS A 79 1.26 -5.65 -3.62
N VAL A 80 0.90 -6.54 -4.53
CA VAL A 80 -0.17 -6.36 -5.51
C VAL A 80 -1.03 -7.61 -5.62
N TYR A 81 -2.22 -7.48 -6.16
CA TYR A 81 -3.12 -8.60 -6.47
C TYR A 81 -3.82 -8.37 -7.81
N ASN A 82 -4.45 -9.40 -8.35
CA ASN A 82 -5.17 -9.30 -9.61
C ASN A 82 -6.68 -9.25 -9.39
N VAL A 83 -7.36 -8.54 -10.26
CA VAL A 83 -8.82 -8.54 -10.38
C VAL A 83 -9.22 -8.96 -11.79
N ASP A 84 -10.38 -9.60 -11.91
CA ASP A 84 -10.98 -9.97 -13.17
C ASP A 84 -11.64 -8.77 -13.88
N LYS A 85 -12.26 -9.02 -15.03
CA LYS A 85 -12.98 -8.00 -15.80
C LYS A 85 -14.17 -7.36 -15.06
N ASN A 86 -14.63 -7.96 -13.97
CA ASN A 86 -15.70 -7.44 -13.12
C ASN A 86 -15.14 -6.80 -11.83
N TYR A 87 -13.83 -6.55 -11.80
CA TYR A 87 -13.09 -6.01 -10.67
C TYR A 87 -13.15 -6.87 -9.40
N ARG A 88 -13.37 -8.18 -9.54
CA ARG A 88 -13.35 -9.14 -8.44
C ARG A 88 -11.98 -9.77 -8.32
N TYR A 89 -11.58 -10.08 -7.08
CA TYR A 89 -10.29 -10.74 -6.82
C TYR A 89 -10.11 -12.00 -7.65
N ASP A 90 -9.00 -12.08 -8.39
CA ASP A 90 -8.59 -13.22 -9.21
C ASP A 90 -7.20 -13.72 -8.84
N PRO A 91 -7.06 -14.81 -8.07
CA PRO A 91 -5.77 -15.35 -7.66
C PRO A 91 -5.00 -16.03 -8.80
N ASN A 92 -5.67 -16.46 -9.88
CA ASN A 92 -5.10 -17.37 -10.89
C ASN A 92 -3.75 -16.92 -11.46
N PRO A 93 -3.56 -15.67 -11.88
CA PRO A 93 -2.29 -15.25 -12.47
C PRO A 93 -1.09 -15.29 -11.51
N ARG A 94 -1.33 -15.43 -10.19
CA ARG A 94 -0.31 -15.33 -9.14
C ARG A 94 -0.20 -16.52 -8.22
N LEU A 95 -0.95 -17.59 -8.46
CA LEU A 95 -1.02 -18.77 -7.57
C LEU A 95 0.33 -19.27 -7.04
N TYR A 96 1.35 -19.28 -7.89
CA TYR A 96 2.67 -19.80 -7.53
C TYR A 96 3.59 -18.76 -6.86
N LYS A 97 3.29 -17.46 -6.99
CA LYS A 97 4.08 -16.38 -6.37
C LYS A 97 3.42 -15.81 -5.11
N GLY A 98 2.12 -16.05 -4.95
CA GLY A 98 1.30 -15.37 -3.97
C GLY A 98 1.00 -13.92 -4.36
N ASP A 99 0.18 -13.28 -3.56
CA ASP A 99 -0.26 -11.90 -3.74
C ASP A 99 -0.62 -11.24 -2.40
N CYS A 100 -1.04 -9.99 -2.47
CA CYS A 100 -1.39 -9.16 -1.32
C CYS A 100 -2.51 -9.77 -0.48
N ILE A 101 -3.56 -10.30 -1.12
CA ILE A 101 -4.74 -10.87 -0.44
C ILE A 101 -4.36 -12.13 0.32
N MET A 102 -3.59 -13.01 -0.33
CA MET A 102 -3.03 -14.19 0.31
C MET A 102 -2.12 -13.82 1.48
N ALA A 103 -1.27 -12.80 1.33
CA ALA A 103 -0.37 -12.35 2.37
C ALA A 103 -1.13 -11.87 3.62
N VAL A 104 -2.16 -11.03 3.47
CA VAL A 104 -3.01 -10.56 4.58
C VAL A 104 -3.69 -11.74 5.27
N ARG A 105 -4.29 -12.66 4.52
CA ARG A 105 -4.97 -13.85 5.08
C ARG A 105 -4.01 -14.72 5.90
N ASN A 106 -2.86 -15.05 5.33
CA ASN A 106 -1.86 -15.89 6.00
C ASN A 106 -1.31 -15.22 7.26
N THR A 107 -1.08 -13.92 7.20
CA THR A 107 -0.61 -13.14 8.36
C THR A 107 -1.66 -13.10 9.48
N VAL A 108 -2.92 -12.87 9.14
CA VAL A 108 -4.04 -12.94 10.11
C VAL A 108 -4.12 -14.32 10.73
N TRP A 109 -4.06 -15.39 9.91
CA TRP A 109 -4.09 -16.76 10.42
C TRP A 109 -2.92 -17.05 11.37
N THR A 110 -1.71 -16.63 11.01
CA THR A 110 -0.50 -16.82 11.83
C THR A 110 -0.59 -16.06 13.15
N LEU A 111 -1.02 -14.79 13.13
CA LEU A 111 -1.12 -13.97 14.32
C LEU A 111 -2.25 -14.39 15.28
N ARG A 112 -3.21 -15.22 14.87
CA ARG A 112 -4.18 -15.79 15.82
C ARG A 112 -3.52 -16.64 16.93
N GLY A 113 -2.36 -17.21 16.62
CA GLY A 113 -1.53 -17.94 17.59
C GLY A 113 -0.30 -17.16 18.06
N TYR A 114 -0.33 -15.82 18.08
CA TYR A 114 0.87 -15.00 18.29
C TYR A 114 1.59 -15.29 19.61
N LYS A 115 0.89 -15.75 20.65
CA LYS A 115 1.47 -16.08 21.96
C LYS A 115 2.45 -17.27 21.92
N GLU A 116 2.31 -18.13 20.90
CA GLU A 116 3.16 -19.31 20.69
C GLU A 116 4.32 -19.03 19.69
N LEU A 117 4.38 -17.83 19.14
CA LEU A 117 5.42 -17.44 18.20
C LEU A 117 6.61 -16.80 18.92
N SER A 118 7.78 -16.83 18.30
CA SER A 118 8.90 -15.99 18.75
C SER A 118 8.59 -14.52 18.52
N ASP A 119 9.17 -13.63 19.33
CA ASP A 119 8.98 -12.17 19.20
C ASP A 119 9.32 -11.68 17.79
N SER A 120 10.40 -12.21 17.20
CA SER A 120 10.79 -11.86 15.83
C SER A 120 9.75 -12.27 14.78
N ALA A 121 9.08 -13.41 14.98
CA ALA A 121 8.00 -13.84 14.09
C ALA A 121 6.76 -12.97 14.28
N VAL A 122 6.41 -12.58 15.50
CA VAL A 122 5.31 -11.64 15.76
C VAL A 122 5.60 -10.29 15.11
N VAL A 123 6.78 -9.72 15.33
CA VAL A 123 7.21 -8.45 14.71
C VAL A 123 7.10 -8.50 13.19
N MET A 124 7.62 -9.57 12.55
CA MET A 124 7.56 -9.72 11.11
C MET A 124 6.11 -9.78 10.60
N ASN A 125 5.25 -10.56 11.25
CA ASN A 125 3.87 -10.68 10.83
C ASN A 125 3.08 -9.38 11.07
N ILE A 126 3.35 -8.61 12.12
CA ILE A 126 2.75 -7.28 12.29
C ILE A 126 3.21 -6.34 11.17
N ARG A 127 4.50 -6.31 10.82
CA ARG A 127 5.02 -5.53 9.67
C ARG A 127 4.33 -5.89 8.36
N MET A 128 4.18 -7.18 8.08
CA MET A 128 3.44 -7.66 6.92
C MET A 128 1.98 -7.18 6.95
N LEU A 129 1.30 -7.33 8.08
CA LEU A 129 -0.11 -6.96 8.20
C LEU A 129 -0.34 -5.46 7.96
N ILE A 130 0.42 -4.59 8.66
CA ILE A 130 0.26 -3.13 8.55
C ILE A 130 0.57 -2.62 7.14
N HIS A 131 1.54 -3.26 6.46
CA HIS A 131 1.92 -2.87 5.10
C HIS A 131 0.91 -3.38 4.07
N PHE A 132 0.65 -4.69 4.03
CA PHE A 132 -0.19 -5.28 3.00
C PHE A 132 -1.68 -4.91 3.11
N VAL A 133 -2.19 -4.58 4.31
CA VAL A 133 -3.53 -3.97 4.42
C VAL A 133 -3.54 -2.58 3.76
N GLY A 134 -2.48 -1.81 3.88
CA GLY A 134 -2.33 -0.56 3.13
C GLY A 134 -2.32 -0.79 1.62
N ASP A 135 -1.47 -1.70 1.15
CA ASP A 135 -1.31 -2.03 -0.26
C ASP A 135 -2.61 -2.50 -0.92
N MET A 136 -3.37 -3.39 -0.27
CA MET A 136 -4.62 -3.90 -0.84
C MET A 136 -5.69 -2.83 -1.03
N HIS A 137 -5.55 -1.67 -0.37
CA HIS A 137 -6.45 -0.54 -0.54
C HIS A 137 -5.91 0.51 -1.51
N CYS A 138 -4.68 0.36 -2.00
CA CYS A 138 -4.17 1.21 -3.06
C CYS A 138 -4.80 0.81 -4.40
N PRO A 139 -5.51 1.72 -5.08
CA PRO A 139 -6.27 1.35 -6.28
C PRO A 139 -5.42 0.74 -7.39
N THR A 140 -4.20 1.21 -7.57
CA THR A 140 -3.30 0.69 -8.61
C THR A 140 -2.57 -0.59 -8.22
N HIS A 141 -2.75 -1.09 -7.00
CA HIS A 141 -2.27 -2.41 -6.57
C HIS A 141 -3.23 -3.54 -6.91
N ALA A 142 -4.48 -3.24 -7.24
CA ALA A 142 -5.39 -4.19 -7.84
C ALA A 142 -5.19 -4.18 -9.36
N TYR A 143 -4.53 -5.20 -9.90
CA TYR A 143 -4.21 -5.27 -11.31
C TYR A 143 -5.37 -5.86 -12.10
N LEU A 144 -5.99 -5.05 -12.93
CA LEU A 144 -6.87 -5.56 -13.96
C LEU A 144 -6.04 -6.36 -14.96
N VAL A 145 -6.54 -7.52 -15.37
CA VAL A 145 -5.88 -8.39 -16.35
C VAL A 145 -5.52 -7.58 -17.60
N GLY A 146 -4.21 -7.40 -17.81
CA GLY A 146 -3.65 -6.59 -18.89
C GLY A 146 -2.57 -5.61 -18.43
N PRO A 147 -1.90 -4.87 -19.35
CA PRO A 147 -0.73 -4.06 -19.04
C PRO A 147 -1.03 -2.69 -18.42
N ARG A 148 -2.25 -2.42 -17.96
CA ARG A 148 -2.75 -1.06 -17.66
C ARG A 148 -2.03 -0.33 -16.53
N ASN A 149 -1.55 -1.02 -15.49
CA ASN A 149 -0.98 -0.34 -14.32
C ASN A 149 0.47 0.12 -14.49
N HIS A 150 1.18 -0.45 -15.46
CA HIS A 150 2.61 -0.22 -15.66
C HIS A 150 2.95 0.68 -16.84
N TRP A 151 1.96 1.32 -17.52
CA TRP A 151 2.32 2.22 -18.60
C TRP A 151 3.06 3.45 -18.05
N GLU A 152 4.07 3.87 -18.79
CA GLU A 152 4.79 5.10 -18.50
C GLU A 152 3.92 6.32 -18.79
N CYS A 153 3.91 7.26 -17.84
CA CYS A 153 3.19 8.51 -17.95
C CYS A 153 3.95 9.67 -17.32
N THR A 154 3.49 10.87 -17.61
CA THR A 154 3.95 12.10 -16.99
C THR A 154 2.77 12.81 -16.33
N LEU A 155 3.04 13.53 -15.25
CA LEU A 155 2.12 14.50 -14.64
C LEU A 155 2.88 15.81 -14.44
N PRO A 156 2.89 16.70 -15.47
CA PRO A 156 3.69 17.94 -15.43
C PRO A 156 3.36 18.84 -14.25
N ALA A 157 2.08 18.91 -13.85
CA ALA A 157 1.63 19.68 -12.67
C ALA A 157 2.32 19.29 -11.36
N LYS A 158 2.86 18.07 -11.28
CA LYS A 158 3.61 17.55 -10.12
C LYS A 158 5.09 17.26 -10.45
N ASN A 159 5.58 17.71 -11.60
CA ASN A 159 6.93 17.41 -12.10
C ASN A 159 7.26 15.90 -12.02
N PHE A 160 6.29 15.06 -12.41
CA PHE A 160 6.40 13.60 -12.30
C PHE A 160 6.57 12.95 -13.67
N LYS A 161 7.49 11.98 -13.72
CA LYS A 161 7.66 11.02 -14.81
C LYS A 161 7.86 9.64 -14.21
N GLY A 162 7.07 8.67 -14.63
CA GLY A 162 7.13 7.30 -14.11
C GLY A 162 5.98 6.46 -14.61
N THR A 163 5.53 5.51 -13.82
CA THR A 163 4.38 4.66 -14.16
C THR A 163 3.09 5.22 -13.56
N PHE A 164 1.96 4.87 -14.16
CA PHE A 164 0.64 5.20 -13.62
C PHE A 164 0.46 4.68 -12.19
N HIS A 165 0.93 3.48 -11.91
CA HIS A 165 1.04 2.93 -10.58
C HIS A 165 1.76 3.91 -9.62
N GLY A 166 2.95 4.37 -10.00
CA GLY A 166 3.73 5.31 -9.19
C GLY A 166 3.08 6.69 -9.00
N VAL A 167 2.11 7.08 -9.83
CA VAL A 167 1.31 8.30 -9.57
C VAL A 167 0.47 8.10 -8.31
N TYR A 168 -0.27 6.98 -8.22
CA TYR A 168 -1.15 6.72 -7.09
C TYR A 168 -0.37 6.52 -5.78
N ASP A 169 0.81 5.94 -5.83
CA ASP A 169 1.70 5.83 -4.67
C ASP A 169 2.06 7.21 -4.08
N LYS A 170 2.10 8.24 -4.93
CA LYS A 170 2.48 9.60 -4.54
C LYS A 170 1.30 10.52 -4.21
N ILE A 171 0.07 10.19 -4.62
CA ILE A 171 -1.09 11.06 -4.41
C ILE A 171 -1.27 11.48 -2.95
N PRO A 172 -1.14 10.60 -1.92
CA PRO A 172 -1.28 11.04 -0.53
C PRO A 172 -0.28 12.15 -0.15
N SER A 173 0.96 12.05 -0.63
CA SER A 173 1.99 13.08 -0.38
C SER A 173 1.72 14.39 -1.14
N TRP A 174 1.04 14.32 -2.28
CA TRP A 174 0.69 15.50 -3.06
C TRP A 174 -0.60 16.19 -2.59
N LEU A 175 -1.51 15.43 -1.98
CA LEU A 175 -2.73 15.98 -1.36
C LEU A 175 -2.44 16.65 -0.02
N TYR A 176 -1.50 16.10 0.73
CA TYR A 176 -1.21 16.50 2.11
C TYR A 176 0.29 16.78 2.35
N PRO A 177 0.92 17.67 1.55
CA PRO A 177 2.38 17.81 1.52
C PRO A 177 2.98 18.29 2.84
N GLU A 178 2.26 19.13 3.60
CA GLU A 178 2.74 19.76 4.83
C GLU A 178 2.11 19.16 6.10
N MET A 179 1.18 18.23 5.95
CA MET A 179 0.47 17.62 7.08
C MET A 179 1.19 16.36 7.57
N LYS A 180 1.27 16.21 8.88
CA LYS A 180 1.73 14.96 9.49
C LYS A 180 0.68 13.86 9.32
N PRO A 181 1.08 12.56 9.30
CA PRO A 181 0.13 11.45 9.17
C PRO A 181 -1.01 11.48 10.19
N ASP A 182 -0.73 11.87 11.44
CA ASP A 182 -1.74 11.97 12.50
C ASP A 182 -2.75 13.09 12.26
N GLU A 183 -2.32 14.20 11.65
CA GLU A 183 -3.20 15.31 11.28
C GLU A 183 -4.13 14.92 10.14
N VAL A 184 -3.59 14.23 9.12
CA VAL A 184 -4.41 13.70 8.02
C VAL A 184 -5.36 12.62 8.54
N ALA A 185 -4.90 11.73 9.41
CA ALA A 185 -5.75 10.72 10.02
C ALA A 185 -6.92 11.34 10.80
N ALA A 186 -6.67 12.42 11.54
CA ALA A 186 -7.74 13.14 12.25
C ALA A 186 -8.75 13.78 11.29
N LEU A 187 -8.28 14.26 10.13
CA LEU A 187 -9.15 14.82 9.08
C LEU A 187 -10.02 13.74 8.41
N LEU A 188 -9.46 12.55 8.17
CA LEU A 188 -10.15 11.46 7.50
C LEU A 188 -11.06 10.63 8.41
N ASP A 189 -10.88 10.73 9.73
CA ASP A 189 -11.61 9.94 10.74
C ASP A 189 -12.97 10.56 11.06
N ASP A 190 -13.85 10.56 10.07
CA ASP A 190 -15.16 11.23 10.09
C ASP A 190 -16.36 10.27 10.22
N CYS A 191 -16.11 8.95 10.34
CA CYS A 191 -17.15 7.94 10.40
C CYS A 191 -17.64 7.69 11.84
N SER A 192 -18.95 7.53 12.00
CA SER A 192 -19.54 7.04 13.23
C SER A 192 -19.12 5.59 13.54
N ALA A 193 -19.21 5.18 14.82
CA ALA A 193 -18.90 3.81 15.23
C ALA A 193 -19.70 2.74 14.46
N SER A 194 -20.94 3.04 14.08
CA SER A 194 -21.76 2.12 13.29
C SER A 194 -21.27 1.99 11.83
N GLN A 195 -20.81 3.10 11.24
CA GLN A 195 -20.19 3.09 9.90
C GLN A 195 -18.86 2.33 9.91
N ILE A 196 -18.01 2.57 10.92
CA ILE A 196 -16.75 1.84 11.08
C ILE A 196 -16.99 0.33 11.17
N LYS A 197 -17.94 -0.11 12.01
CA LYS A 197 -18.33 -1.53 12.09
C LYS A 197 -18.80 -2.09 10.74
N LYS A 198 -19.49 -1.29 9.93
CA LYS A 198 -19.92 -1.70 8.59
C LYS A 198 -18.73 -1.83 7.64
N ILE A 199 -17.77 -0.90 7.68
CA ILE A 199 -16.55 -0.91 6.86
C ILE A 199 -15.67 -2.13 7.20
N GLN A 200 -15.61 -2.50 8.47
CA GLN A 200 -14.84 -3.66 8.96
C GLN A 200 -15.45 -5.02 8.62
N LYS A 201 -16.74 -5.07 8.25
CA LYS A 201 -17.40 -6.34 7.90
C LYS A 201 -16.82 -6.97 6.63
N GLY A 202 -16.95 -8.31 6.57
CA GLY A 202 -16.56 -9.10 5.41
C GLY A 202 -15.21 -9.75 5.56
N THR A 203 -14.80 -10.41 4.51
CA THR A 203 -13.51 -11.10 4.38
C THR A 203 -12.48 -10.18 3.70
N VAL A 204 -11.23 -10.61 3.67
CA VAL A 204 -10.16 -9.89 2.95
C VAL A 204 -10.50 -9.81 1.45
N GLU A 205 -11.13 -10.83 0.89
CA GLU A 205 -11.59 -10.87 -0.50
C GLU A 205 -12.76 -9.89 -0.76
N ASP A 206 -13.67 -9.73 0.21
CA ASP A 206 -14.74 -8.72 0.11
C ASP A 206 -14.14 -7.30 0.09
N TRP A 207 -13.11 -7.06 0.90
CA TRP A 207 -12.40 -5.78 0.90
C TRP A 207 -11.61 -5.54 -0.38
N ALA A 208 -11.02 -6.59 -0.95
CA ALA A 208 -10.36 -6.53 -2.25
C ALA A 208 -11.34 -6.18 -3.37
N ALA A 209 -12.55 -6.75 -3.33
CA ALA A 209 -13.61 -6.44 -4.28
C ALA A 209 -14.10 -4.99 -4.15
N ASP A 210 -14.26 -4.49 -2.90
CA ASP A 210 -14.61 -3.09 -2.64
C ASP A 210 -13.57 -2.12 -3.22
N THR A 211 -12.26 -2.43 -3.05
CA THR A 211 -11.18 -1.68 -3.71
C THR A 211 -11.24 -1.83 -5.23
N GLY A 212 -11.48 -3.02 -5.73
CA GLY A 212 -11.61 -3.31 -7.17
C GLY A 212 -12.69 -2.44 -7.84
N GLU A 213 -13.84 -2.29 -7.20
CA GLU A 213 -14.93 -1.42 -7.69
C GLU A 213 -14.52 0.06 -7.77
N LYS A 214 -13.61 0.53 -6.91
CA LYS A 214 -13.09 1.91 -6.96
C LYS A 214 -12.07 2.14 -8.07
N ILE A 215 -11.51 1.07 -8.64
CA ILE A 215 -10.52 1.17 -9.73
C ILE A 215 -11.18 1.49 -11.06
N ALA A 216 -12.39 1.01 -11.29
CA ALA A 216 -13.09 1.25 -12.56
C ALA A 216 -13.05 2.74 -12.97
N PRO A 217 -13.41 3.70 -12.12
CA PRO A 217 -13.36 5.13 -12.45
C PRO A 217 -11.94 5.62 -12.80
N ILE A 218 -10.89 5.01 -12.24
CA ILE A 218 -9.50 5.43 -12.51
C ILE A 218 -9.12 5.13 -13.95
N TYR A 219 -9.49 3.97 -14.45
CA TYR A 219 -9.24 3.60 -15.84
C TYR A 219 -10.17 4.33 -16.81
N ASP A 220 -11.37 4.71 -16.37
CA ASP A 220 -12.29 5.54 -17.15
C ASP A 220 -11.81 6.99 -17.26
N ILE A 221 -11.12 7.51 -16.23
CA ILE A 221 -10.47 8.83 -16.27
C ILE A 221 -9.39 8.91 -17.37
N ASN A 222 -8.73 7.78 -17.68
CA ASN A 222 -7.69 7.68 -18.70
C ASN A 222 -7.95 6.52 -19.68
N PRO A 223 -9.06 6.55 -20.44
CA PRO A 223 -9.46 5.42 -21.30
C PRO A 223 -8.46 5.09 -22.40
N PHE A 224 -7.59 6.05 -22.77
CA PHE A 224 -6.65 5.94 -23.87
C PHE A 224 -5.19 5.75 -23.46
N LEU A 225 -4.90 5.49 -22.16
CA LEU A 225 -3.53 5.34 -21.68
C LEU A 225 -2.63 6.49 -22.15
N THR A 226 -3.10 7.71 -21.99
CA THR A 226 -2.36 8.90 -22.41
C THR A 226 -1.03 8.99 -21.67
N LYS A 227 0.04 9.31 -22.43
CA LYS A 227 1.36 9.49 -21.80
C LYS A 227 1.40 10.68 -20.84
N GLU A 228 0.58 11.69 -21.07
CA GLU A 228 0.46 12.86 -20.21
C GLU A 228 -0.91 12.85 -19.52
N LEU A 229 -0.88 12.85 -18.19
CA LEU A 229 -2.08 12.87 -17.35
C LEU A 229 -2.59 14.31 -17.22
N ALA A 230 -3.91 14.44 -17.05
CA ALA A 230 -4.54 15.73 -16.83
C ALA A 230 -3.96 16.43 -15.58
N PRO A 231 -3.78 17.75 -15.61
CA PRO A 231 -3.19 18.51 -14.50
C PRO A 231 -3.94 18.34 -13.18
N ASP A 232 -5.24 18.11 -13.22
CA ASP A 232 -6.15 17.94 -12.07
C ASP A 232 -6.32 16.47 -11.63
N THR A 233 -5.47 15.57 -12.12
CA THR A 233 -5.54 14.13 -11.78
C THR A 233 -5.51 13.88 -10.28
N VAL A 234 -4.69 14.61 -9.53
CA VAL A 234 -4.55 14.45 -8.07
C VAL A 234 -5.84 14.88 -7.37
N GLU A 235 -6.36 16.04 -7.71
CA GLU A 235 -7.56 16.64 -7.14
C GLU A 235 -8.80 15.77 -7.42
N ARG A 236 -8.92 15.26 -8.64
CA ARG A 236 -10.02 14.34 -9.02
C ARG A 236 -9.94 12.98 -8.35
N SER A 237 -8.76 12.56 -7.92
CA SER A 237 -8.58 11.30 -7.20
C SER A 237 -8.81 11.43 -5.69
N LYS A 238 -8.91 12.65 -5.16
CA LYS A 238 -8.88 12.93 -3.72
C LYS A 238 -9.92 12.11 -2.94
N ASP A 239 -11.19 12.25 -3.27
CA ASP A 239 -12.27 11.61 -2.50
C ASP A 239 -12.13 10.08 -2.44
N MET A 240 -11.71 9.48 -3.54
CA MET A 240 -11.48 8.04 -3.62
C MET A 240 -10.26 7.64 -2.79
N VAL A 241 -9.14 8.38 -2.88
CA VAL A 241 -7.93 8.12 -2.11
C VAL A 241 -8.20 8.26 -0.62
N ASP A 242 -8.90 9.30 -0.19
CA ASP A 242 -9.28 9.55 1.20
C ASP A 242 -10.12 8.39 1.76
N VAL A 243 -11.12 7.94 1.01
CA VAL A 243 -11.94 6.78 1.38
C VAL A 243 -11.11 5.51 1.53
N GLN A 244 -10.18 5.27 0.60
CA GLN A 244 -9.33 4.08 0.64
C GLN A 244 -8.34 4.10 1.80
N LEU A 245 -7.68 5.22 2.07
CA LEU A 245 -6.79 5.39 3.22
C LEU A 245 -7.53 5.19 4.54
N ARG A 246 -8.70 5.80 4.68
CA ARG A 246 -9.56 5.68 5.87
C ARG A 246 -10.05 4.25 6.08
N ASN A 247 -10.60 3.62 5.03
CA ASN A 247 -11.11 2.25 5.12
C ASN A 247 -10.00 1.25 5.44
N ALA A 248 -8.80 1.42 4.86
CA ALA A 248 -7.62 0.63 5.20
C ALA A 248 -7.30 0.73 6.70
N GLY A 249 -7.29 1.94 7.24
CA GLY A 249 -7.03 2.17 8.66
C GLY A 249 -8.08 1.53 9.58
N TYR A 250 -9.37 1.67 9.27
CA TYR A 250 -10.43 1.04 10.07
C TYR A 250 -10.38 -0.48 10.02
N ARG A 251 -10.14 -1.08 8.85
CA ARG A 251 -10.01 -2.52 8.67
C ARG A 251 -8.78 -3.06 9.38
N LEU A 252 -7.64 -2.36 9.29
CA LEU A 252 -6.42 -2.69 10.03
C LEU A 252 -6.66 -2.65 11.55
N ALA A 253 -7.34 -1.61 12.07
CA ALA A 253 -7.69 -1.53 13.48
C ALA A 253 -8.57 -2.71 13.92
N GLY A 254 -9.56 -3.08 13.11
CA GLY A 254 -10.43 -4.23 13.40
C GLY A 254 -9.63 -5.53 13.52
N LEU A 255 -8.72 -5.79 12.57
CA LEU A 255 -7.84 -6.96 12.61
C LEU A 255 -6.91 -6.96 13.82
N LEU A 256 -6.25 -5.85 14.10
CA LEU A 256 -5.34 -5.74 15.24
C LEU A 256 -6.07 -5.89 16.57
N ASN A 257 -7.27 -5.33 16.70
CA ASN A 257 -8.10 -5.49 17.90
C ASN A 257 -8.53 -6.96 18.10
N GLU A 258 -8.96 -7.64 17.01
CA GLU A 258 -9.31 -9.07 17.08
C GLU A 258 -8.11 -9.94 17.48
N LEU A 259 -6.97 -9.72 16.82
CA LEU A 259 -5.78 -10.56 17.00
C LEU A 259 -5.09 -10.36 18.34
N PHE A 260 -5.08 -9.13 18.85
CA PHE A 260 -4.39 -8.78 20.09
C PHE A 260 -5.34 -8.52 21.26
N ALA A 261 -6.62 -8.93 21.15
CA ALA A 261 -7.49 -9.05 22.31
C ALA A 261 -6.95 -10.14 23.27
N GLY A 262 -6.89 -9.86 24.54
CA GLY A 262 -6.34 -10.75 25.56
C GLY A 262 -7.25 -11.93 25.91
N LYS A 263 -7.47 -12.84 24.98
CA LYS A 263 -8.13 -14.12 25.28
C LYS A 263 -7.16 -15.16 25.80
#